data_d95b7157335e11be0b1b5944050ee50b
#
_entry.id   d95b7157335e11be0b1b5944050ee50b
#
_cell.length_a   1.000
_cell.length_b   1.000
_cell.length_c   1.000
_cell.angle_alpha   90.00
_cell.angle_beta   90.00
_cell.angle_gamma   90.00
#
_symmetry.space_group_name_H-M   'P 1'
#
loop_
_entity.id
_entity.type
_entity.pdbx_description
1 polymer ?
#
loop_
_entity_poly.entity_id
_entity_poly.type
_entity_poly.pdbx_seq_one_letter_code
_entity_poly.pdbx_strand_id
1 'polypeptide(L)'
;KDMPLGGSLSLDMMYRTCGTQLNLDYSSEKDFVKKFKVINSMVPISIALFANSSIVEKKKSNHLSYRSKVWQNTSRGGLPEAFFDNMDFEKYSDFIINFPILFIQKNEKYTSGQKYLFSDFMNGKIDEIENKLPTEDDLTMHLSTIFTENRLKKYIELRSMDACGWDCLCSGPAFN
;
A
#
# COMPACT_ATOMS: atom_id res chain seq x y z
N LYS A 1 16.64 -7.98 -3.16
CA LYS A 1 16.61 -9.47 -3.23
C LYS A 1 15.20 -10.02 -3.04
N ASP A 2 14.35 -9.40 -2.23
CA ASP A 2 13.04 -9.93 -1.80
C ASP A 2 11.89 -9.58 -2.75
N MET A 3 11.93 -8.41 -3.38
CA MET A 3 10.85 -7.95 -4.27
C MET A 3 10.52 -8.92 -5.43
N PRO A 4 11.49 -9.57 -6.10
CA PRO A 4 11.17 -10.54 -7.15
C PRO A 4 10.33 -11.73 -6.66
N LEU A 5 10.36 -12.04 -5.37
CA LEU A 5 9.56 -13.12 -4.76
C LEU A 5 8.11 -12.70 -4.51
N GLY A 6 7.83 -11.40 -4.52
CA GLY A 6 6.53 -10.83 -4.21
C GLY A 6 5.52 -10.80 -5.37
N GLY A 7 5.82 -11.43 -6.51
CA GLY A 7 4.93 -11.48 -7.67
C GLY A 7 5.65 -11.23 -8.99
N SER A 8 5.03 -11.60 -10.10
CA SER A 8 5.64 -11.54 -11.44
C SER A 8 5.99 -10.12 -11.92
N LEU A 9 5.31 -9.10 -11.38
CA LEU A 9 5.51 -7.68 -11.72
C LEU A 9 6.00 -6.83 -10.54
N SER A 10 6.49 -7.45 -9.47
CA SER A 10 6.92 -6.71 -8.27
C SER A 10 8.11 -5.79 -8.52
N LEU A 11 9.00 -6.11 -9.45
CA LEU A 11 10.07 -5.20 -9.87
C LEU A 11 9.53 -4.03 -10.70
N ASP A 12 8.51 -4.26 -11.52
CA ASP A 12 7.87 -3.20 -12.30
C ASP A 12 7.22 -2.16 -11.40
N MET A 13 6.70 -2.57 -10.24
CA MET A 13 6.19 -1.65 -9.23
C MET A 13 7.26 -0.62 -8.80
N MET A 14 8.50 -1.04 -8.65
CA MET A 14 9.61 -0.18 -8.21
C MET A 14 10.14 0.73 -9.33
N TYR A 15 10.12 0.26 -10.59
CA TYR A 15 10.83 0.92 -11.68
C TYR A 15 9.92 1.53 -12.74
N ARG A 16 8.66 1.10 -12.85
CA ARG A 16 7.78 1.40 -13.98
C ARG A 16 6.43 1.99 -13.58
N THR A 17 6.22 2.28 -12.30
CA THR A 17 4.94 2.86 -11.87
C THR A 17 5.13 4.26 -11.32
N CYS A 18 4.22 5.13 -11.69
CA CYS A 18 4.06 6.45 -11.12
C CYS A 18 2.57 6.69 -10.85
N GLY A 19 2.23 7.22 -9.70
CA GLY A 19 0.85 7.44 -9.30
C GLY A 19 0.66 8.76 -8.58
N THR A 20 -0.55 9.27 -8.62
CA THR A 20 -0.99 10.37 -7.78
C THR A 20 -1.56 9.80 -6.49
N GLN A 21 -1.18 10.39 -5.35
CA GLN A 21 -1.70 10.02 -4.05
C GLN A 21 -2.48 11.19 -3.47
N LEU A 22 -3.59 10.86 -2.81
CA LEU A 22 -4.46 11.84 -2.17
C LEU A 22 -4.61 11.49 -0.70
N ASN A 23 -4.54 12.50 0.16
CA ASN A 23 -4.73 12.35 1.60
C ASN A 23 -6.04 12.99 2.03
N LEU A 24 -6.87 12.23 2.72
CA LEU A 24 -8.14 12.69 3.28
C LEU A 24 -8.09 12.63 4.80
N ASP A 25 -8.40 13.73 5.45
CA ASP A 25 -8.52 13.80 6.89
C ASP A 25 -9.79 13.08 7.39
N TYR A 26 -9.74 12.64 8.63
CA TYR A 26 -10.90 12.14 9.36
C TYR A 26 -10.93 12.75 10.77
N SER A 27 -12.11 12.99 11.28
CA SER A 27 -12.31 13.68 12.57
C SER A 27 -12.50 12.73 13.76
N SER A 28 -12.78 11.45 13.49
CA SER A 28 -13.02 10.42 14.49
C SER A 28 -12.93 9.03 13.86
N GLU A 29 -12.86 7.99 14.68
CA GLU A 29 -12.90 6.61 14.20
C GLU A 29 -14.18 6.31 13.40
N LYS A 30 -15.34 6.79 13.87
CA LYS A 30 -16.61 6.65 13.15
C LYS A 30 -16.57 7.31 11.78
N ASP A 31 -15.94 8.46 11.65
CA ASP A 31 -15.74 9.16 10.38
C ASP A 31 -14.76 8.40 9.49
N PHE A 32 -13.68 7.89 10.08
CA PHE A 32 -12.73 7.00 9.38
C PHE A 32 -13.44 5.78 8.79
N VAL A 33 -14.18 5.00 9.61
CA VAL A 33 -14.88 3.79 9.16
C VAL A 33 -15.78 4.09 7.97
N LYS A 34 -16.55 5.18 8.04
CA LYS A 34 -17.44 5.59 6.95
C LYS A 34 -16.68 5.94 5.68
N LYS A 35 -15.67 6.81 5.80
CA LYS A 35 -14.86 7.25 4.67
C LYS A 35 -14.09 6.10 4.05
N PHE A 36 -13.45 5.27 4.86
CA PHE A 36 -12.64 4.15 4.41
C PHE A 36 -13.47 3.13 3.60
N LYS A 37 -14.69 2.83 4.06
CA LYS A 37 -15.62 1.96 3.35
C LYS A 37 -16.01 2.53 1.98
N VAL A 38 -16.37 3.81 1.92
CA VAL A 38 -16.72 4.49 0.66
C VAL A 38 -15.54 4.49 -0.31
N ILE A 39 -14.37 4.90 0.16
CA ILE A 39 -13.16 5.00 -0.65
C ILE A 39 -12.76 3.64 -1.22
N ASN A 40 -12.81 2.57 -0.42
CA ASN A 40 -12.51 1.22 -0.91
C ASN A 40 -13.49 0.78 -2.00
N SER A 41 -14.77 1.10 -1.85
CA SER A 41 -15.79 0.83 -2.87
C SER A 41 -15.57 1.62 -4.15
N MET A 42 -14.94 2.80 -4.07
CA MET A 42 -14.65 3.66 -5.21
C MET A 42 -13.35 3.31 -5.94
N VAL A 43 -12.49 2.44 -5.40
CA VAL A 43 -11.21 2.07 -6.02
C VAL A 43 -11.33 1.65 -7.50
N PRO A 44 -12.24 0.76 -7.90
CA PRO A 44 -12.36 0.37 -9.31
C PRO A 44 -12.74 1.55 -10.22
N ILE A 45 -13.59 2.45 -9.73
CA ILE A 45 -14.01 3.65 -10.46
C ILE A 45 -12.84 4.63 -10.58
N SER A 46 -12.10 4.85 -9.49
CA SER A 46 -10.90 5.71 -9.50
C SER A 46 -9.85 5.18 -10.49
N ILE A 47 -9.58 3.87 -10.48
CA ILE A 47 -8.66 3.25 -11.45
C ILE A 47 -9.12 3.49 -12.89
N ALA A 48 -10.41 3.35 -13.17
CA ALA A 48 -10.95 3.51 -14.52
C ALA A 48 -10.90 4.98 -15.00
N LEU A 49 -11.28 5.91 -14.13
CA LEU A 49 -11.33 7.35 -14.45
C LEU A 49 -9.93 7.96 -14.61
N PHE A 50 -8.99 7.55 -13.77
CA PHE A 50 -7.62 8.10 -13.74
C PHE A 50 -6.60 7.18 -14.43
N ALA A 51 -7.05 6.25 -15.27
CA ALA A 51 -6.16 5.39 -16.05
C ALA A 51 -5.33 6.21 -17.05
N ASN A 52 -4.01 6.22 -16.88
CA ASN A 52 -3.08 6.99 -17.70
C ASN A 52 -1.73 6.29 -17.92
N SER A 53 -1.69 4.96 -17.92
CA SER A 53 -0.45 4.18 -18.08
C SER A 53 -0.58 3.08 -19.13
N SER A 54 -1.22 3.38 -20.26
CA SER A 54 -1.44 2.43 -21.34
C SER A 54 -0.22 2.16 -22.23
N ILE A 55 0.84 2.94 -22.11
CA ILE A 55 2.08 2.79 -22.88
C ILE A 55 3.20 2.37 -21.94
N VAL A 56 3.82 1.21 -22.22
CA VAL A 56 4.93 0.64 -21.48
C VAL A 56 6.10 0.42 -22.42
N GLU A 57 7.26 1.01 -22.11
CA GLU A 57 8.48 0.92 -22.95
C GLU A 57 8.21 1.22 -24.44
N LYS A 58 7.49 2.29 -24.69
CA LYS A 58 7.11 2.76 -26.04
C LYS A 58 6.13 1.83 -26.80
N LYS A 59 5.56 0.83 -26.13
CA LYS A 59 4.57 -0.08 -26.72
C LYS A 59 3.22 0.07 -26.03
N LYS A 60 2.14 0.00 -26.77
CA LYS A 60 0.79 -0.02 -26.22
C LYS A 60 0.56 -1.33 -25.47
N SER A 61 0.16 -1.23 -24.20
CA SER A 61 -0.27 -2.37 -23.38
C SER A 61 -1.76 -2.69 -23.64
N ASN A 62 -2.20 -3.87 -23.19
CA ASN A 62 -3.62 -4.24 -23.23
C ASN A 62 -4.42 -3.68 -22.03
N HIS A 63 -3.81 -2.79 -21.23
CA HIS A 63 -4.41 -2.18 -20.06
C HIS A 63 -4.38 -0.65 -20.18
N LEU A 64 -5.48 0.02 -19.84
CA LEU A 64 -5.53 1.48 -19.77
C LEU A 64 -4.70 1.98 -18.58
N SER A 65 -4.79 1.29 -17.44
CA SER A 65 -3.89 1.45 -16.30
C SER A 65 -2.97 0.22 -16.17
N TYR A 66 -1.79 0.28 -16.76
CA TYR A 66 -0.75 -0.73 -16.56
C TYR A 66 -0.25 -0.74 -15.12
N ARG A 67 -0.24 0.43 -14.48
CA ARG A 67 0.09 0.55 -13.06
C ARG A 67 -0.83 -0.33 -12.21
N SER A 68 -2.15 -0.28 -12.41
CA SER A 68 -3.09 -1.14 -11.67
C SER A 68 -2.79 -2.63 -11.91
N LYS A 69 -2.47 -3.01 -13.16
CA LYS A 69 -2.04 -4.39 -13.46
C LYS A 69 -0.81 -4.81 -12.67
N VAL A 70 0.18 -3.92 -12.54
CA VAL A 70 1.40 -4.18 -11.74
C VAL A 70 1.04 -4.37 -10.27
N TRP A 71 0.22 -3.48 -9.70
CA TRP A 71 -0.19 -3.56 -8.29
C TRP A 71 -0.98 -4.85 -7.97
N GLN A 72 -1.86 -5.29 -8.86
CA GLN A 72 -2.58 -6.57 -8.71
C GLN A 72 -1.65 -7.80 -8.75
N ASN A 73 -0.47 -7.68 -9.34
CA ASN A 73 0.53 -8.74 -9.42
C ASN A 73 1.68 -8.58 -8.41
N THR A 74 1.44 -7.81 -7.37
CA THR A 74 2.40 -7.59 -6.28
C THR A 74 1.76 -8.07 -4.98
N SER A 75 2.41 -8.99 -4.27
CA SER A 75 1.86 -9.63 -3.06
C SER A 75 1.55 -8.66 -1.91
N ARG A 76 2.05 -7.44 -1.98
CA ARG A 76 1.88 -6.40 -0.96
C ARG A 76 0.91 -5.30 -1.39
N GLY A 77 0.38 -5.38 -2.60
CA GLY A 77 -0.53 -4.42 -3.20
C GLY A 77 -1.98 -4.89 -3.20
N GLY A 78 -2.82 -4.11 -3.89
CA GLY A 78 -4.21 -4.44 -4.13
C GLY A 78 -5.16 -3.94 -3.04
N LEU A 79 -6.37 -4.48 -3.09
CA LEU A 79 -7.47 -4.13 -2.21
C LEU A 79 -7.90 -5.36 -1.40
N PRO A 80 -7.45 -5.49 -0.15
CA PRO A 80 -7.82 -6.62 0.70
C PRO A 80 -9.33 -6.73 0.91
N GLU A 81 -9.86 -7.95 0.88
CA GLU A 81 -11.29 -8.21 1.09
C GLU A 81 -11.77 -7.67 2.46
N ALA A 82 -10.94 -7.81 3.48
CA ALA A 82 -11.21 -7.27 4.82
C ALA A 82 -11.52 -5.76 4.85
N PHE A 83 -11.08 -4.99 3.83
CA PHE A 83 -11.31 -3.55 3.77
C PHE A 83 -12.76 -3.17 3.39
N PHE A 84 -13.55 -4.12 2.92
CA PHE A 84 -14.98 -3.92 2.64
C PHE A 84 -15.88 -4.11 3.86
N ASP A 85 -15.37 -4.74 4.91
CA ASP A 85 -16.04 -4.79 6.20
C ASP A 85 -15.96 -3.43 6.92
N ASN A 86 -16.63 -3.32 8.07
CA ASN A 86 -16.50 -2.13 8.91
C ASN A 86 -15.11 -2.14 9.57
N MET A 87 -14.11 -1.64 8.85
CA MET A 87 -12.71 -1.55 9.26
C MET A 87 -12.56 -0.41 10.27
N ASP A 88 -12.51 -0.72 11.55
CA ASP A 88 -12.18 0.20 12.63
C ASP A 88 -10.67 0.23 12.91
N PHE A 89 -10.23 1.02 13.89
CA PHE A 89 -8.81 1.14 14.20
C PHE A 89 -8.22 -0.17 14.75
N GLU A 90 -9.00 -0.93 15.52
CA GLU A 90 -8.54 -2.21 16.07
C GLU A 90 -8.31 -3.22 14.95
N LYS A 91 -9.30 -3.42 14.08
CA LYS A 91 -9.17 -4.34 12.93
C LYS A 91 -8.06 -3.93 11.96
N TYR A 92 -7.88 -2.62 11.74
CA TYR A 92 -6.79 -2.15 10.91
C TYR A 92 -5.44 -2.41 11.56
N SER A 93 -5.33 -2.22 12.87
CA SER A 93 -4.12 -2.56 13.64
C SER A 93 -3.83 -4.06 13.57
N ASP A 94 -4.85 -4.90 13.74
CA ASP A 94 -4.72 -6.36 13.58
C ASP A 94 -4.27 -6.75 12.17
N PHE A 95 -4.81 -6.10 11.15
CA PHE A 95 -4.36 -6.31 9.77
C PHE A 95 -2.87 -5.98 9.62
N ILE A 96 -2.42 -4.83 10.15
CA ILE A 96 -1.03 -4.38 10.05
C ILE A 96 -0.06 -5.29 10.78
N ILE A 97 -0.36 -5.67 12.03
CA ILE A 97 0.54 -6.51 12.82
C ILE A 97 0.61 -7.95 12.30
N ASN A 98 -0.41 -8.41 11.61
CA ASN A 98 -0.43 -9.71 10.94
C ASN A 98 -0.01 -9.64 9.45
N PHE A 99 0.49 -8.50 8.99
CA PHE A 99 1.03 -8.37 7.65
C PHE A 99 2.52 -8.76 7.61
N PRO A 100 2.99 -9.46 6.56
CA PRO A 100 4.39 -9.86 6.46
C PRO A 100 5.34 -8.66 6.41
N ILE A 101 6.45 -8.73 7.14
CA ILE A 101 7.49 -7.70 7.10
C ILE A 101 8.21 -7.76 5.75
N LEU A 102 8.49 -6.63 5.11
CA LEU A 102 9.31 -6.61 3.89
C LEU A 102 10.79 -6.71 4.24
N PHE A 103 11.26 -5.82 5.10
CA PHE A 103 12.62 -5.81 5.61
C PHE A 103 12.67 -5.11 6.97
N ILE A 104 13.72 -5.37 7.72
CA ILE A 104 14.03 -4.72 8.99
C ILE A 104 15.36 -4.00 8.83
N GLN A 105 15.42 -2.75 9.26
CA GLN A 105 16.64 -1.95 9.22
C GLN A 105 17.19 -1.78 10.64
N LYS A 106 18.39 -2.27 10.88
CA LYS A 106 19.13 -2.07 12.13
C LYS A 106 20.58 -1.76 11.81
N ASN A 107 21.12 -0.69 12.44
CA ASN A 107 22.51 -0.28 12.28
C ASN A 107 22.94 -0.18 10.79
N GLU A 108 22.15 0.51 9.97
CA GLU A 108 22.34 0.70 8.52
C GLU A 108 22.32 -0.61 7.69
N LYS A 109 22.03 -1.74 8.33
CA LYS A 109 21.92 -3.04 7.65
C LYS A 109 20.46 -3.40 7.44
N TYR A 110 20.14 -3.87 6.23
CA TYR A 110 18.82 -4.38 5.87
C TYR A 110 18.80 -5.90 5.94
N THR A 111 17.83 -6.43 6.69
CA THR A 111 17.56 -7.88 6.82
C THR A 111 16.20 -8.16 6.22
N SER A 112 16.08 -9.22 5.40
CA SER A 112 14.79 -9.67 4.87
C SER A 112 13.87 -10.10 6.00
N GLY A 113 12.62 -9.62 5.95
CA GLY A 113 11.61 -9.96 6.96
C GLY A 113 10.46 -10.81 6.42
N GLN A 114 10.45 -11.15 5.13
CA GLN A 114 9.26 -11.71 4.44
C GLN A 114 8.70 -13.01 5.02
N LYS A 115 9.49 -13.78 5.75
CA LYS A 115 9.06 -15.01 6.43
C LYS A 115 8.39 -14.77 7.79
N TYR A 116 8.41 -13.52 8.27
CA TYR A 116 7.88 -13.14 9.57
C TYR A 116 6.70 -12.17 9.43
N LEU A 117 5.74 -12.27 10.32
CA LEU A 117 4.73 -11.26 10.54
C LEU A 117 5.28 -10.17 11.48
N PHE A 118 4.70 -8.98 11.46
CA PHE A 118 5.10 -7.94 12.41
C PHE A 118 4.81 -8.36 13.86
N SER A 119 3.76 -9.17 14.08
CA SER A 119 3.47 -9.80 15.37
C SER A 119 4.59 -10.73 15.87
N ASP A 120 5.31 -11.41 14.97
CA ASP A 120 6.47 -12.21 15.36
C ASP A 120 7.62 -11.31 15.84
N PHE A 121 7.80 -10.16 15.23
CA PHE A 121 8.78 -9.17 15.68
C PHE A 121 8.41 -8.60 17.06
N MET A 122 7.14 -8.29 17.28
CA MET A 122 6.65 -7.84 18.60
C MET A 122 6.88 -8.89 19.70
N ASN A 123 6.89 -10.16 19.36
CA ASN A 123 7.12 -11.27 20.28
C ASN A 123 8.59 -11.73 20.34
N GLY A 124 9.52 -11.01 19.70
CA GLY A 124 10.95 -11.34 19.72
C GLY A 124 11.31 -12.64 19.00
N LYS A 125 10.48 -13.11 18.04
CA LYS A 125 10.66 -14.40 17.34
C LYS A 125 11.50 -14.30 16.06
N ILE A 126 12.25 -13.21 15.85
CA ILE A 126 13.07 -13.04 14.66
C ILE A 126 14.50 -13.42 14.96
N ASP A 127 14.92 -14.59 14.50
CA ASP A 127 16.24 -15.17 14.79
C ASP A 127 17.41 -14.31 14.30
N GLU A 128 17.22 -13.58 13.18
CA GLU A 128 18.27 -12.74 12.60
C GLU A 128 18.52 -11.43 13.35
N ILE A 129 17.70 -11.15 14.37
CA ILE A 129 17.78 -9.91 15.17
C ILE A 129 17.82 -10.28 16.64
N GLU A 130 19.02 -10.44 17.18
CA GLU A 130 19.27 -10.80 18.56
C GLU A 130 18.27 -10.14 19.54
N ASN A 131 17.21 -10.82 19.95
CA ASN A 131 16.23 -10.48 21.00
C ASN A 131 15.77 -9.02 21.06
N LYS A 132 15.74 -8.30 19.93
CA LYS A 132 15.31 -6.91 19.87
C LYS A 132 13.83 -6.84 19.53
N LEU A 133 13.08 -6.12 20.34
CA LEU A 133 11.70 -5.75 20.06
C LEU A 133 11.66 -4.59 19.04
N PRO A 134 10.55 -4.42 18.28
CA PRO A 134 10.39 -3.31 17.36
C PRO A 134 10.29 -1.97 18.11
N THR A 135 10.77 -0.94 17.46
CA THR A 135 10.60 0.47 17.84
C THR A 135 9.44 1.10 17.07
N GLU A 136 9.07 2.34 17.41
CA GLU A 136 8.10 3.12 16.62
C GLU A 136 8.58 3.36 15.18
N ASP A 137 9.89 3.51 14.97
CA ASP A 137 10.47 3.64 13.63
C ASP A 137 10.31 2.35 12.81
N ASP A 138 10.45 1.19 13.45
CA ASP A 138 10.22 -0.10 12.79
C ASP A 138 8.74 -0.24 12.36
N LEU A 139 7.80 0.19 13.20
CA LEU A 139 6.38 0.20 12.85
C LEU A 139 6.09 1.19 11.71
N THR A 140 6.65 2.38 11.76
CA THR A 140 6.51 3.40 10.71
C THR A 140 7.07 2.88 9.38
N MET A 141 8.22 2.23 9.41
CA MET A 141 8.81 1.58 8.25
C MET A 141 7.92 0.45 7.72
N HIS A 142 7.41 -0.40 8.60
CA HIS A 142 6.49 -1.49 8.24
C HIS A 142 5.24 -0.95 7.54
N LEU A 143 4.58 0.05 8.13
CA LEU A 143 3.43 0.74 7.53
C LEU A 143 3.73 1.31 6.14
N SER A 144 4.93 1.85 5.94
CA SER A 144 5.34 2.41 4.66
C SER A 144 5.51 1.38 3.55
N THR A 145 5.72 0.11 3.91
CA THR A 145 5.93 -1.02 2.99
C THR A 145 4.68 -1.84 2.68
N ILE A 146 3.53 -1.48 3.23
CA ILE A 146 2.22 -2.04 2.88
C ILE A 146 1.65 -1.24 1.70
N PHE A 147 1.50 -1.87 0.54
CA PHE A 147 1.20 -1.19 -0.72
C PHE A 147 -0.27 -1.34 -1.15
N THR A 148 -1.19 -1.45 -0.19
CA THR A 148 -2.63 -1.49 -0.47
C THR A 148 -3.10 -0.22 -1.20
N GLU A 149 -4.22 -0.31 -1.94
CA GLU A 149 -4.78 0.81 -2.70
C GLU A 149 -5.17 1.99 -1.79
N ASN A 150 -5.58 1.69 -0.56
CA ASN A 150 -5.79 2.69 0.48
C ASN A 150 -5.04 2.32 1.75
N ARG A 151 -4.52 3.30 2.48
CA ARG A 151 -3.82 3.12 3.74
C ARG A 151 -4.34 4.07 4.81
N LEU A 152 -4.46 3.57 6.04
CA LEU A 152 -4.65 4.42 7.21
C LEU A 152 -3.29 4.88 7.74
N LYS A 153 -3.19 6.18 7.93
CA LYS A 153 -2.14 6.89 8.65
C LYS A 153 -2.81 7.89 9.61
N LYS A 154 -2.20 9.04 9.88
CA LYS A 154 -2.90 10.19 10.50
C LYS A 154 -4.01 10.75 9.59
N TYR A 155 -4.10 10.26 8.38
CA TYR A 155 -5.07 10.53 7.33
C TYR A 155 -5.34 9.23 6.55
N ILE A 156 -6.33 9.22 5.68
CA ILE A 156 -6.54 8.12 4.72
C ILE A 156 -5.77 8.47 3.45
N GLU A 157 -4.83 7.63 3.07
CA GLU A 157 -4.04 7.81 1.85
C GLU A 157 -4.64 6.97 0.72
N LEU A 158 -5.15 7.63 -0.31
CA LEU A 158 -5.66 7.00 -1.54
C LEU A 158 -4.53 6.91 -2.56
N ARG A 159 -4.37 5.75 -3.18
CA ARG A 159 -3.20 5.42 -4.01
C ARG A 159 -3.56 4.83 -5.36
N SER A 160 -4.84 4.67 -5.66
CA SER A 160 -5.34 3.93 -6.83
C SER A 160 -5.16 4.64 -8.18
N MET A 161 -4.88 5.95 -8.17
CA MET A 161 -4.81 6.77 -9.38
C MET A 161 -3.44 6.68 -10.06
N ASP A 162 -3.41 6.60 -11.39
CA ASP A 162 -2.20 6.79 -12.18
C ASP A 162 -1.71 8.25 -12.07
N ALA A 163 -0.42 8.48 -12.33
CA ALA A 163 0.09 9.83 -12.47
C ALA A 163 -0.49 10.54 -13.69
N CYS A 164 -0.73 11.81 -13.55
CA CYS A 164 -1.23 12.65 -14.64
C CYS A 164 -0.35 13.90 -14.84
N GLY A 165 -0.62 14.65 -15.91
CA GLY A 165 0.02 15.94 -16.15
C GLY A 165 -0.43 16.99 -15.12
N TRP A 166 0.28 18.11 -15.09
CA TRP A 166 0.02 19.21 -14.15
C TRP A 166 -1.41 19.76 -14.25
N ASP A 167 -1.97 19.78 -15.43
CA ASP A 167 -3.31 20.26 -15.78
C ASP A 167 -4.45 19.43 -15.18
N CYS A 168 -4.19 18.18 -14.86
CA CYS A 168 -5.18 17.28 -14.27
C CYS A 168 -4.92 16.93 -12.78
N LEU A 169 -3.87 17.51 -12.18
CA LEU A 169 -3.49 17.15 -10.80
C LEU A 169 -4.60 17.40 -9.78
N CYS A 170 -5.39 18.46 -9.96
CA CYS A 170 -6.50 18.79 -9.05
C CYS A 170 -7.77 17.95 -9.29
N SER A 171 -7.84 17.12 -10.32
CA SER A 171 -9.03 16.30 -10.60
C SER A 171 -9.22 15.19 -9.57
N GLY A 172 -8.14 14.64 -9.02
CA GLY A 172 -8.20 13.66 -7.93
C GLY A 172 -8.89 14.21 -6.68
N PRO A 173 -8.42 15.33 -6.09
CA PRO A 173 -9.10 15.99 -4.97
C PRO A 173 -10.55 16.40 -5.25
N ALA A 174 -10.85 16.81 -6.48
CA ALA A 174 -12.21 17.22 -6.85
C ALA A 174 -13.18 16.05 -6.99
N PHE A 175 -12.68 14.84 -7.26
CA PHE A 175 -13.49 13.62 -7.38
C PHE A 175 -13.80 12.99 -6.02
N ASN A 176 -12.89 13.04 -5.04
CA ASN A 176 -12.97 12.40 -3.73
C ASN A 176 -13.37 13.39 -2.63
#